data_ff83e6f54b50f5a01228b734fa3e9f7f
#
_entry.id   ff83e6f54b50f5a01228b734fa3e9f7f
#
_cell.length_a   1.000
_cell.length_b   1.000
_cell.length_c   1.000
_cell.angle_alpha   90.00
_cell.angle_beta   90.00
_cell.angle_gamma   90.00
#
_symmetry.space_group_name_H-M   'P 1'
#
loop_
_entity.id
_entity.type
_entity.pdbx_description
1 polymer ?
#
loop_
_entity_poly.entity_id
_entity_poly.type
_entity_poly.pdbx_seq_one_letter_code
_entity_poly.pdbx_strand_id
1 'polypeptide(L)'
;MAENRIRHMFPGNNTSQGFFSYFAYILPPQNARRIYCLKGGPGVGKSTFLKRIGERMTLEGYALEYMHCASDPDSLDCLVIPALGVALIDGTAPHVTDPMYPAAVDEIINLGEYWNGEAIRESRDEIIRIGADIKRQYRHAYQSLAAAKCLMDDILETIESATDRAGALLQAQRIIDSELEKVAVTGRLGKTRRLFACAITPSGIVNHLESLANSAEKVYSIRSVWGVGVHEMLKKVTDEAVFRGLDVELYYSCLLYTSDAADE
;
A
#
# COMPACT_ATOMS: atom_id res chain seq x y z
N MET A 1 6.26 16.84 18.19
CA MET A 1 5.05 16.05 18.51
C MET A 1 4.03 15.96 17.36
N ALA A 2 4.14 16.76 16.29
CA ALA A 2 3.28 16.63 15.10
C ALA A 2 3.76 15.55 14.11
N GLU A 3 5.07 15.30 14.02
CA GLU A 3 5.67 14.32 13.09
C GLU A 3 5.23 12.87 13.34
N ASN A 4 4.94 12.48 14.57
CA ASN A 4 4.46 11.12 14.90
C ASN A 4 3.01 10.82 14.46
N ARG A 5 2.34 11.74 13.77
CA ARG A 5 0.95 11.59 13.34
C ARG A 5 0.79 11.38 11.84
N ILE A 6 1.87 11.40 11.09
CA ILE A 6 1.85 11.23 9.65
C ILE A 6 2.49 9.90 9.30
N ARG A 7 1.76 9.06 8.59
CA ARG A 7 2.21 7.75 8.11
C ARG A 7 2.32 7.80 6.58
N HIS A 8 3.40 7.26 6.05
CA HIS A 8 3.65 7.15 4.62
C HIS A 8 3.65 5.68 4.21
N MET A 9 3.03 5.36 3.07
CA MET A 9 2.92 4.00 2.54
C MET A 9 2.55 4.01 1.06
N PHE A 10 2.41 2.83 0.46
CA PHE A 10 1.96 2.68 -0.93
C PHE A 10 0.70 1.80 -0.97
N PRO A 11 -0.37 2.21 -1.69
CA PRO A 11 -1.56 1.40 -1.89
C PRO A 11 -1.42 0.45 -3.07
N GLY A 12 -0.41 0.64 -3.91
CA GLY A 12 -0.08 -0.19 -5.05
C GLY A 12 1.42 -0.23 -5.31
N ASN A 13 1.88 -1.23 -6.04
CA ASN A 13 3.29 -1.46 -6.28
C ASN A 13 3.57 -2.11 -7.64
N ASN A 14 4.75 -1.84 -8.17
CA ASN A 14 5.28 -2.55 -9.33
C ASN A 14 5.89 -3.87 -8.88
N THR A 15 5.37 -4.98 -9.38
CA THR A 15 5.77 -6.34 -8.99
C THR A 15 6.22 -7.17 -10.21
N SER A 16 6.71 -8.37 -9.97
CA SER A 16 7.03 -9.35 -11.01
C SER A 16 5.81 -9.78 -11.85
N GLN A 17 4.60 -9.56 -11.34
CA GLN A 17 3.33 -9.89 -12.01
C GLN A 17 2.66 -8.66 -12.64
N GLY A 18 3.33 -7.51 -12.64
CA GLY A 18 2.79 -6.23 -13.08
C GLY A 18 2.48 -5.31 -11.91
N PHE A 19 1.61 -4.32 -12.14
CA PHE A 19 1.12 -3.47 -11.07
C PHE A 19 0.14 -4.23 -10.19
N PHE A 20 0.45 -4.29 -8.88
CA PHE A 20 -0.41 -4.91 -7.89
C PHE A 20 -1.06 -3.84 -7.00
N SER A 21 -2.36 -4.01 -6.66
CA SER A 21 -3.18 -2.97 -6.03
C SER A 21 -3.87 -3.46 -4.76
N TYR A 22 -3.64 -2.74 -3.66
CA TYR A 22 -4.38 -2.84 -2.40
C TYR A 22 -5.32 -1.63 -2.18
N PHE A 23 -5.78 -0.99 -3.22
CA PHE A 23 -6.66 0.18 -3.13
C PHE A 23 -7.96 -0.10 -2.36
N ALA A 24 -8.46 -1.33 -2.39
CA ALA A 24 -9.61 -1.74 -1.59
C ALA A 24 -9.40 -1.63 -0.06
N TYR A 25 -8.13 -1.58 0.39
CA TYR A 25 -7.77 -1.47 1.80
C TYR A 25 -7.45 -0.04 2.25
N ILE A 26 -7.56 0.96 1.37
CA ILE A 26 -7.29 2.37 1.72
C ILE A 26 -8.21 2.81 2.85
N LEU A 27 -9.50 2.71 2.64
CA LEU A 27 -10.54 2.98 3.65
C LEU A 27 -11.77 2.15 3.31
N PRO A 28 -12.03 1.04 4.03
CA PRO A 28 -13.20 0.22 3.78
C PRO A 28 -14.50 1.03 3.89
N PRO A 29 -15.46 0.85 2.98
CA PRO A 29 -16.71 1.64 2.96
C PRO A 29 -17.48 1.63 4.29
N GLN A 30 -17.38 0.52 5.05
CA GLN A 30 -18.04 0.39 6.36
C GLN A 30 -17.46 1.33 7.43
N ASN A 31 -16.21 1.77 7.25
CA ASN A 31 -15.50 2.69 8.14
C ASN A 31 -15.45 4.10 7.57
N ALA A 32 -15.86 4.27 6.31
CA ALA A 32 -15.82 5.53 5.62
C ALA A 32 -17.06 6.37 5.88
N ARG A 33 -16.83 7.62 6.27
CA ARG A 33 -17.85 8.66 6.22
C ARG A 33 -17.99 9.21 4.81
N ARG A 34 -16.86 9.37 4.10
CA ARG A 34 -16.81 9.90 2.74
C ARG A 34 -15.53 9.47 2.03
N ILE A 35 -15.66 9.04 0.78
CA ILE A 35 -14.56 8.77 -0.13
C ILE A 35 -14.69 9.68 -1.35
N TYR A 36 -13.70 10.53 -1.60
CA TYR A 36 -13.66 11.39 -2.76
C TYR A 36 -12.80 10.77 -3.85
N CYS A 37 -13.41 10.37 -4.95
CA CYS A 37 -12.73 9.84 -6.14
C CYS A 37 -12.33 11.02 -7.05
N LEU A 38 -11.03 11.34 -7.10
CA LEU A 38 -10.51 12.40 -7.94
C LEU A 38 -10.35 11.89 -9.37
N LYS A 39 -11.02 12.54 -10.31
CA LYS A 39 -10.92 12.24 -11.74
C LYS A 39 -10.19 13.37 -12.48
N GLY A 40 -9.42 13.02 -13.48
CA GLY A 40 -8.61 13.93 -14.29
C GLY A 40 -7.31 13.27 -14.70
N GLY A 41 -6.78 13.54 -15.87
CA GLY A 41 -5.56 12.92 -16.36
C GLY A 41 -4.27 13.40 -15.67
N PRO A 42 -3.12 12.92 -16.13
CA PRO A 42 -1.83 13.36 -15.61
C PRO A 42 -1.65 14.88 -15.71
N GLY A 43 -1.02 15.49 -14.70
CA GLY A 43 -0.72 16.91 -14.68
C GLY A 43 -1.88 17.85 -14.30
N VAL A 44 -3.11 17.36 -14.05
CA VAL A 44 -4.25 18.19 -13.66
C VAL A 44 -4.17 18.71 -12.22
N GLY A 45 -3.17 18.30 -11.45
CA GLY A 45 -2.95 18.79 -10.09
C GLY A 45 -3.55 17.93 -8.97
N LYS A 46 -3.97 16.67 -9.23
CA LYS A 46 -4.52 15.78 -8.20
C LYS A 46 -3.61 15.64 -6.98
N SER A 47 -2.35 15.27 -7.16
CA SER A 47 -1.38 15.12 -6.07
C SER A 47 -1.16 16.45 -5.32
N THR A 48 -1.07 17.57 -6.03
CA THR A 48 -0.96 18.90 -5.40
C THR A 48 -2.19 19.23 -4.56
N PHE A 49 -3.37 18.88 -5.03
CA PHE A 49 -4.63 19.04 -4.28
C PHE A 49 -4.62 18.21 -3.00
N LEU A 50 -4.22 16.93 -3.08
CA LEU A 50 -4.08 16.05 -1.92
C LEU A 50 -3.08 16.61 -0.90
N LYS A 51 -1.91 17.06 -1.35
CA LYS A 51 -0.88 17.65 -0.48
C LYS A 51 -1.39 18.87 0.26
N ARG A 52 -2.05 19.80 -0.43
CA ARG A 52 -2.61 21.03 0.19
C ARG A 52 -3.68 20.72 1.23
N ILE A 53 -4.55 19.75 0.98
CA ILE A 53 -5.53 19.29 1.97
C ILE A 53 -4.80 18.66 3.16
N GLY A 54 -3.82 17.82 2.93
CA GLY A 54 -3.05 17.19 4.00
C GLY A 54 -2.32 18.22 4.86
N GLU A 55 -1.65 19.20 4.26
CA GLU A 55 -1.01 20.30 4.98
C GLU A 55 -2.02 21.03 5.88
N ARG A 56 -3.20 21.35 5.35
CA ARG A 56 -4.25 22.00 6.12
C ARG A 56 -4.73 21.13 7.28
N MET A 57 -4.97 19.85 7.05
CA MET A 57 -5.42 18.92 8.09
C MET A 57 -4.34 18.68 9.16
N THR A 58 -3.07 18.71 8.79
CA THR A 58 -1.94 18.65 9.74
C THR A 58 -1.94 19.86 10.67
N LEU A 59 -2.17 21.06 10.12
CA LEU A 59 -2.28 22.28 10.93
C LEU A 59 -3.47 22.24 11.92
N GLU A 60 -4.55 21.58 11.55
CA GLU A 60 -5.71 21.33 12.42
C GLU A 60 -5.46 20.20 13.43
N GLY A 61 -4.27 19.56 13.41
CA GLY A 61 -3.85 18.55 14.37
C GLY A 61 -4.31 17.11 14.08
N TYR A 62 -4.80 16.83 12.88
CA TYR A 62 -5.21 15.47 12.48
C TYR A 62 -4.00 14.58 12.17
N ALA A 63 -4.14 13.30 12.51
CA ALA A 63 -3.25 12.25 11.99
C ALA A 63 -3.64 11.93 10.54
N LEU A 64 -2.64 11.69 9.69
CA LEU A 64 -2.82 11.49 8.26
C LEU A 64 -2.09 10.25 7.77
N GLU A 65 -2.64 9.65 6.71
CA GLU A 65 -1.97 8.62 5.94
C GLU A 65 -1.78 9.14 4.51
N TYR A 66 -0.52 9.35 4.14
CA TYR A 66 -0.12 9.67 2.77
C TYR A 66 0.22 8.39 2.03
N MET A 67 -0.48 8.13 0.94
CA MET A 67 -0.25 6.98 0.09
C MET A 67 0.36 7.43 -1.23
N HIS A 68 1.61 7.02 -1.44
CA HIS A 68 2.44 7.45 -2.55
C HIS A 68 2.20 6.63 -3.82
N CYS A 69 2.43 7.25 -4.97
CA CYS A 69 2.37 6.60 -6.25
C CYS A 69 3.65 5.80 -6.53
N ALA A 70 3.53 4.52 -6.88
CA ALA A 70 4.70 3.71 -7.25
C ALA A 70 5.33 4.11 -8.60
N SER A 71 4.61 4.86 -9.43
CA SER A 71 5.10 5.39 -10.70
C SER A 71 5.78 6.75 -10.57
N ASP A 72 5.43 7.51 -9.53
CA ASP A 72 6.00 8.83 -9.21
C ASP A 72 5.97 8.99 -7.69
N PRO A 73 7.03 8.59 -6.96
CA PRO A 73 7.01 8.53 -5.49
C PRO A 73 6.85 9.90 -4.80
N ASP A 74 7.09 10.99 -5.52
CA ASP A 74 6.82 12.33 -5.05
C ASP A 74 5.34 12.72 -5.15
N SER A 75 4.56 11.99 -5.94
CA SER A 75 3.12 12.16 -6.07
C SER A 75 2.36 11.31 -5.06
N LEU A 76 1.16 11.78 -4.71
CA LEU A 76 0.22 11.05 -3.87
C LEU A 76 -0.90 10.45 -4.73
N ASP A 77 -1.18 9.18 -4.52
CA ASP A 77 -2.36 8.49 -5.02
C ASP A 77 -3.55 8.66 -4.07
N CYS A 78 -3.27 8.75 -2.75
CA CYS A 78 -4.35 8.89 -1.76
C CYS A 78 -3.90 9.70 -0.55
N LEU A 79 -4.90 10.30 0.10
CA LEU A 79 -4.81 10.89 1.43
C LEU A 79 -5.96 10.36 2.28
N VAL A 80 -5.65 9.79 3.44
CA VAL A 80 -6.66 9.36 4.41
C VAL A 80 -6.56 10.22 5.68
N ILE A 81 -7.71 10.60 6.21
CA ILE A 81 -7.88 11.28 7.49
C ILE A 81 -8.66 10.33 8.39
N PRO A 82 -7.99 9.41 9.11
CA PRO A 82 -8.65 8.30 9.81
C PRO A 82 -9.69 8.79 10.83
N ALA A 83 -9.37 9.84 11.60
CA ALA A 83 -10.26 10.37 12.63
C ALA A 83 -11.59 10.93 12.08
N LEU A 84 -11.62 11.33 10.80
CA LEU A 84 -12.82 11.82 10.13
C LEU A 84 -13.52 10.73 9.32
N GLY A 85 -12.89 9.56 9.11
CA GLY A 85 -13.37 8.54 8.20
C GLY A 85 -13.44 9.04 6.75
N VAL A 86 -12.46 9.86 6.33
CA VAL A 86 -12.43 10.48 5.00
C VAL A 86 -11.20 10.02 4.23
N ALA A 87 -11.40 9.65 2.97
CA ALA A 87 -10.33 9.40 2.02
C ALA A 87 -10.51 10.23 0.75
N LEU A 88 -9.41 10.70 0.19
CA LEU A 88 -9.33 11.27 -1.14
C LEU A 88 -8.43 10.38 -1.98
N ILE A 89 -8.91 9.85 -3.10
CA ILE A 89 -8.26 8.80 -3.88
C ILE A 89 -8.12 9.26 -5.33
N ASP A 90 -6.92 9.13 -5.90
CA ASP A 90 -6.75 9.26 -7.35
C ASP A 90 -7.44 8.07 -8.04
N GLY A 91 -8.54 8.34 -8.71
CA GLY A 91 -9.36 7.36 -9.42
C GLY A 91 -9.03 7.25 -10.90
N THR A 92 -7.79 7.60 -11.33
CA THR A 92 -7.37 7.53 -12.73
C THR A 92 -6.44 6.34 -12.99
N ALA A 93 -6.31 5.94 -14.26
CA ALA A 93 -5.43 4.84 -14.64
C ALA A 93 -3.99 5.08 -14.14
N PRO A 94 -3.28 4.00 -13.67
CA PRO A 94 -3.64 2.58 -13.74
C PRO A 94 -4.58 2.11 -12.60
N HIS A 95 -4.92 2.96 -11.61
CA HIS A 95 -5.72 2.60 -10.42
C HIS A 95 -7.16 3.07 -10.57
N VAL A 96 -7.83 2.70 -11.63
CA VAL A 96 -9.22 3.13 -11.84
C VAL A 96 -10.07 2.75 -10.63
N THR A 97 -10.44 3.76 -9.85
CA THR A 97 -11.38 3.62 -8.73
C THR A 97 -12.67 4.35 -9.11
N ASP A 98 -13.73 3.61 -9.25
CA ASP A 98 -15.07 4.16 -9.49
C ASP A 98 -15.90 4.09 -8.20
N PRO A 99 -16.86 5.02 -8.02
CA PRO A 99 -17.77 5.00 -6.89
C PRO A 99 -18.50 3.68 -6.75
N MET A 100 -18.34 3.01 -5.59
CA MET A 100 -19.05 1.78 -5.27
C MET A 100 -20.43 2.06 -4.66
N TYR A 101 -20.51 3.12 -3.85
CA TYR A 101 -21.73 3.58 -3.17
C TYR A 101 -21.96 5.07 -3.42
N PRO A 102 -22.33 5.45 -4.69
CA PRO A 102 -22.47 6.86 -5.08
C PRO A 102 -23.44 7.61 -4.19
N ALA A 103 -23.08 8.82 -3.81
CA ALA A 103 -23.80 9.72 -2.91
C ALA A 103 -23.92 9.22 -1.45
N ALA A 104 -23.92 7.91 -1.18
CA ALA A 104 -23.98 7.36 0.17
C ALA A 104 -22.61 7.50 0.88
N VAL A 105 -21.56 7.05 0.22
CA VAL A 105 -20.17 7.10 0.71
C VAL A 105 -19.26 7.82 -0.27
N ASP A 106 -19.40 7.49 -1.57
CA ASP A 106 -18.49 7.95 -2.60
C ASP A 106 -18.99 9.19 -3.32
N GLU A 107 -18.07 10.09 -3.67
CA GLU A 107 -18.32 11.32 -4.43
C GLU A 107 -17.20 11.51 -5.45
N ILE A 108 -17.54 11.93 -6.66
CA ILE A 108 -16.57 12.24 -7.71
C ILE A 108 -16.23 13.73 -7.67
N ILE A 109 -14.94 14.03 -7.65
CA ILE A 109 -14.39 15.37 -7.90
C ILE A 109 -13.69 15.33 -9.26
N ASN A 110 -14.29 15.97 -10.26
CA ASN A 110 -13.75 16.01 -11.61
C ASN A 110 -12.83 17.22 -11.81
N LEU A 111 -11.53 17.04 -11.59
CA LEU A 111 -10.54 18.08 -11.85
C LEU A 111 -10.31 18.30 -13.36
N GLY A 112 -10.73 17.37 -14.21
CA GLY A 112 -10.65 17.51 -15.66
C GLY A 112 -11.53 18.64 -16.23
N GLU A 113 -12.48 19.16 -15.47
CA GLU A 113 -13.29 20.34 -15.87
C GLU A 113 -12.46 21.60 -16.02
N TYR A 114 -11.30 21.67 -15.37
CA TYR A 114 -10.39 22.81 -15.41
C TYR A 114 -9.34 22.73 -16.52
N TRP A 115 -9.40 21.73 -17.38
CA TRP A 115 -8.49 21.58 -18.51
C TRP A 115 -8.82 22.53 -19.67
N ASN A 116 -7.76 22.99 -20.35
CA ASN A 116 -7.89 23.53 -21.68
C ASN A 116 -8.04 22.38 -22.69
N GLY A 117 -9.29 21.94 -22.91
CA GLY A 117 -9.59 20.81 -23.77
C GLY A 117 -9.24 21.02 -25.25
N GLU A 118 -9.14 22.28 -25.72
CA GLU A 118 -8.71 22.57 -27.11
C GLU A 118 -7.22 22.30 -27.26
N ALA A 119 -6.38 22.84 -26.41
CA ALA A 119 -4.94 22.59 -26.43
C ALA A 119 -4.58 21.09 -26.28
N ILE A 120 -5.35 20.35 -25.49
CA ILE A 120 -5.16 18.90 -25.35
C ILE A 120 -5.54 18.19 -26.64
N ARG A 121 -6.61 18.59 -27.32
CA ARG A 121 -7.03 18.00 -28.60
C ARG A 121 -6.00 18.25 -29.70
N GLU A 122 -5.37 19.41 -29.73
CA GLU A 122 -4.28 19.71 -30.67
C GLU A 122 -3.08 18.77 -30.52
N SER A 123 -2.78 18.35 -29.27
CA SER A 123 -1.69 17.42 -28.96
C SER A 123 -2.10 15.94 -28.97
N ARG A 124 -3.30 15.62 -29.46
CA ARG A 124 -3.93 14.28 -29.37
C ARG A 124 -3.02 13.13 -29.81
N ASP A 125 -2.44 13.26 -31.01
CA ASP A 125 -1.69 12.16 -31.61
C ASP A 125 -0.35 11.95 -30.90
N GLU A 126 0.25 13.02 -30.38
CA GLU A 126 1.45 12.95 -29.56
C GLU A 126 1.15 12.28 -28.20
N ILE A 127 0.05 12.63 -27.55
CA ILE A 127 -0.41 12.03 -26.29
C ILE A 127 -0.62 10.51 -26.47
N ILE A 128 -1.29 10.10 -27.56
CA ILE A 128 -1.52 8.69 -27.87
C ILE A 128 -0.20 7.95 -28.09
N ARG A 129 0.72 8.54 -28.84
CA ARG A 129 2.06 7.96 -29.11
C ARG A 129 2.84 7.78 -27.81
N ILE A 130 2.94 8.83 -26.98
CA ILE A 130 3.62 8.79 -25.69
C ILE A 130 2.98 7.73 -24.78
N GLY A 131 1.65 7.64 -24.74
CA GLY A 131 0.95 6.61 -23.97
C GLY A 131 1.30 5.18 -24.41
N ALA A 132 1.46 4.95 -25.71
CA ALA A 132 1.91 3.66 -26.23
C ALA A 132 3.36 3.35 -25.85
N ASP A 133 4.23 4.36 -25.91
CA ASP A 133 5.63 4.24 -25.51
C ASP A 133 5.77 3.93 -24.01
N ILE A 134 5.02 4.61 -23.16
CA ILE A 134 4.98 4.34 -21.71
C ILE A 134 4.57 2.89 -21.45
N LYS A 135 3.48 2.41 -22.08
CA LYS A 135 3.02 1.01 -21.94
C LYS A 135 4.09 0.00 -22.34
N ARG A 136 4.86 0.32 -23.40
CA ARG A 136 5.98 -0.52 -23.83
C ARG A 136 7.10 -0.57 -22.79
N GLN A 137 7.48 0.56 -22.20
CA GLN A 137 8.52 0.63 -21.16
C GLN A 137 8.10 -0.12 -19.89
N TYR A 138 6.85 0.04 -19.44
CA TYR A 138 6.34 -0.74 -18.31
C TYR A 138 6.39 -2.25 -18.57
N ARG A 139 6.04 -2.70 -19.80
CA ARG A 139 6.14 -4.11 -20.16
C ARG A 139 7.57 -4.63 -20.01
N HIS A 140 8.58 -3.88 -20.48
CA HIS A 140 9.98 -4.26 -20.33
C HIS A 140 10.40 -4.28 -18.85
N ALA A 141 9.99 -3.30 -18.06
CA ALA A 141 10.27 -3.25 -16.63
C ALA A 141 9.68 -4.48 -15.91
N TYR A 142 8.43 -4.82 -16.18
CA TYR A 142 7.79 -6.00 -15.57
C TYR A 142 8.42 -7.32 -16.03
N GLN A 143 8.88 -7.43 -17.27
CA GLN A 143 9.64 -8.60 -17.75
C GLN A 143 10.97 -8.75 -16.99
N SER A 144 11.66 -7.64 -16.72
CA SER A 144 12.89 -7.64 -15.93
C SER A 144 12.63 -8.04 -14.47
N LEU A 145 11.56 -7.55 -13.88
CA LEU A 145 11.15 -7.94 -12.53
C LEU A 145 10.75 -9.43 -12.45
N ALA A 146 10.08 -9.94 -13.48
CA ALA A 146 9.73 -11.37 -13.55
C ALA A 146 11.00 -12.24 -13.65
N ALA A 147 11.99 -11.85 -14.44
CA ALA A 147 13.27 -12.54 -14.52
C ALA A 147 14.02 -12.52 -13.18
N ALA A 148 14.04 -11.37 -12.49
CA ALA A 148 14.62 -11.26 -11.14
C ALA A 148 13.91 -12.15 -10.14
N LYS A 149 12.58 -12.25 -10.22
CA LYS A 149 11.78 -13.14 -9.36
C LYS A 149 12.14 -14.60 -9.55
N CYS A 150 12.31 -15.06 -10.81
CA CYS A 150 12.72 -16.44 -11.08
C CYS A 150 14.06 -16.80 -10.41
N LEU A 151 15.04 -15.88 -10.46
CA LEU A 151 16.34 -16.08 -9.79
C LEU A 151 16.19 -16.09 -8.28
N MET A 152 15.34 -15.23 -7.73
CA MET A 152 15.06 -15.22 -6.29
C MET A 152 14.38 -16.49 -5.82
N ASP A 153 13.45 -17.03 -6.58
CA ASP A 153 12.73 -18.25 -6.23
C ASP A 153 13.69 -19.45 -6.12
N ASP A 154 14.62 -19.59 -7.07
CA ASP A 154 15.66 -20.62 -7.04
C ASP A 154 16.56 -20.52 -5.79
N ILE A 155 16.95 -19.28 -5.44
CA ILE A 155 17.71 -19.02 -4.21
C ILE A 155 16.90 -19.37 -2.96
N LEU A 156 15.63 -18.96 -2.92
CA LEU A 156 14.76 -19.21 -1.78
C LEU A 156 14.50 -20.71 -1.59
N GLU A 157 14.24 -21.47 -2.65
CA GLU A 157 14.06 -22.92 -2.58
C GLU A 157 15.30 -23.62 -1.98
N THR A 158 16.48 -23.18 -2.42
CA THR A 158 17.74 -23.71 -1.89
C THR A 158 17.90 -23.44 -0.40
N ILE A 159 17.64 -22.21 0.06
CA ILE A 159 17.78 -21.81 1.47
C ILE A 159 16.67 -22.43 2.33
N GLU A 160 15.46 -22.52 1.81
CA GLU A 160 14.31 -23.06 2.53
C GLU A 160 14.52 -24.51 2.94
N SER A 161 15.17 -25.31 2.09
CA SER A 161 15.52 -26.70 2.39
C SER A 161 16.44 -26.86 3.64
N ALA A 162 17.19 -25.82 3.98
CA ALA A 162 18.10 -25.78 5.15
C ALA A 162 17.52 -25.00 6.35
N THR A 163 16.27 -24.54 6.27
CA THR A 163 15.64 -23.70 7.30
C THR A 163 15.05 -24.51 8.44
N ASP A 164 15.41 -24.17 9.68
CA ASP A 164 14.74 -24.68 10.88
C ASP A 164 13.39 -24.00 11.10
N ARG A 165 12.36 -24.50 10.39
CA ARG A 165 10.98 -23.99 10.51
C ARG A 165 10.41 -24.19 11.92
N ALA A 166 10.77 -25.26 12.62
CA ALA A 166 10.29 -25.50 13.97
C ALA A 166 10.85 -24.42 14.94
N GLY A 167 12.14 -24.13 14.83
CA GLY A 167 12.76 -23.04 15.60
C GLY A 167 12.15 -21.67 15.31
N ALA A 168 11.84 -21.36 14.03
CA ALA A 168 11.14 -20.14 13.64
C ALA A 168 9.76 -20.02 14.30
N LEU A 169 8.95 -21.09 14.24
CA LEU A 169 7.63 -21.13 14.87
C LEU A 169 7.68 -21.03 16.40
N LEU A 170 8.72 -21.57 17.04
CA LEU A 170 8.94 -21.41 18.49
C LEU A 170 9.25 -19.95 18.85
N GLN A 171 10.00 -19.21 18.01
CA GLN A 171 10.22 -17.78 18.24
C GLN A 171 8.92 -16.98 18.07
N ALA A 172 8.09 -17.32 17.07
CA ALA A 172 6.76 -16.72 16.92
C ALA A 172 5.90 -16.96 18.18
N GLN A 173 5.92 -18.20 18.73
CA GLN A 173 5.18 -18.52 19.95
C GLN A 173 5.64 -17.66 21.14
N ARG A 174 6.93 -17.42 21.29
CA ARG A 174 7.46 -16.55 22.36
C ARG A 174 6.94 -15.11 22.25
N ILE A 175 6.81 -14.57 21.02
CA ILE A 175 6.22 -13.25 20.82
C ILE A 175 4.74 -13.28 21.21
N ILE A 176 3.99 -14.29 20.80
CA ILE A 176 2.59 -14.48 21.17
C ILE A 176 2.42 -14.54 22.69
N ASP A 177 3.20 -15.35 23.36
CA ASP A 177 3.13 -15.52 24.82
C ASP A 177 3.46 -14.21 25.56
N SER A 178 4.43 -13.42 25.05
CA SER A 178 4.82 -12.16 25.68
C SER A 178 3.83 -11.02 25.45
N GLU A 179 3.26 -10.93 24.26
CA GLU A 179 2.47 -9.76 23.83
C GLU A 179 0.96 -10.01 23.80
N LEU A 180 0.55 -11.22 23.46
CA LEU A 180 -0.86 -11.51 23.20
C LEU A 180 -1.51 -12.36 24.29
N GLU A 181 -0.78 -13.06 25.17
CA GLU A 181 -1.35 -13.92 26.19
C GLU A 181 -2.37 -13.20 27.09
N LYS A 182 -2.08 -11.93 27.42
CA LYS A 182 -2.94 -11.09 28.26
C LYS A 182 -4.12 -10.46 27.55
N VAL A 183 -4.17 -10.56 26.21
CA VAL A 183 -5.27 -10.04 25.41
C VAL A 183 -6.40 -11.05 25.44
N ALA A 184 -7.53 -10.67 25.99
CA ALA A 184 -8.70 -11.53 26.07
C ALA A 184 -9.28 -11.80 24.66
N VAL A 185 -9.70 -13.03 24.40
CA VAL A 185 -10.44 -13.38 23.18
C VAL A 185 -11.82 -12.73 23.22
N THR A 186 -12.11 -11.86 22.26
CA THR A 186 -13.32 -11.02 22.27
C THR A 186 -14.56 -11.71 21.66
N GLY A 187 -14.39 -12.88 21.04
CA GLY A 187 -15.46 -13.56 20.28
C GLY A 187 -15.73 -12.93 18.90
N ARG A 188 -15.02 -11.87 18.54
CA ARG A 188 -15.01 -11.25 17.21
C ARG A 188 -13.62 -11.38 16.62
N LEU A 189 -13.51 -11.74 15.35
CA LEU A 189 -12.24 -11.70 14.65
C LEU A 189 -11.81 -10.26 14.38
N GLY A 190 -10.53 -9.99 14.51
CA GLY A 190 -9.92 -8.75 14.08
C GLY A 190 -9.97 -8.61 12.55
N LYS A 191 -9.81 -7.38 12.08
CA LYS A 191 -9.73 -7.08 10.63
C LYS A 191 -8.28 -7.03 10.19
N THR A 192 -8.02 -7.48 8.97
CA THR A 192 -6.70 -7.36 8.35
C THR A 192 -6.74 -6.30 7.27
N ARG A 193 -5.82 -5.33 7.33
CA ARG A 193 -5.57 -4.32 6.31
C ARG A 193 -4.24 -4.61 5.63
N ARG A 194 -4.19 -4.54 4.30
CA ARG A 194 -3.01 -4.89 3.51
C ARG A 194 -2.54 -3.69 2.68
N LEU A 195 -1.25 -3.37 2.75
CA LEU A 195 -0.61 -2.26 2.03
C LEU A 195 0.87 -2.60 1.76
N PHE A 196 1.62 -1.67 1.18
CA PHE A 196 3.06 -1.79 0.99
C PHE A 196 3.81 -0.73 1.79
N ALA A 197 4.85 -1.13 2.51
CA ALA A 197 5.77 -0.21 3.17
C ALA A 197 6.81 0.39 2.22
N CYS A 198 7.09 -0.30 1.12
CA CYS A 198 8.03 0.12 0.10
C CYS A 198 7.50 -0.16 -1.30
N ALA A 199 8.04 0.54 -2.29
CA ALA A 199 7.70 0.30 -3.69
C ALA A 199 8.93 0.31 -4.60
N ILE A 200 8.83 -0.44 -5.71
CA ILE A 200 9.77 -0.34 -6.84
C ILE A 200 9.28 0.82 -7.72
N THR A 201 10.10 1.85 -7.81
CA THR A 201 9.81 3.09 -8.52
C THR A 201 10.85 3.38 -9.59
N PRO A 202 10.62 4.34 -10.49
CA PRO A 202 11.65 4.78 -11.44
C PRO A 202 12.93 5.30 -10.77
N SER A 203 12.86 5.76 -9.52
CA SER A 203 14.01 6.22 -8.74
C SER A 203 14.68 5.11 -7.92
N GLY A 204 14.27 3.85 -8.11
CA GLY A 204 14.71 2.71 -7.32
C GLY A 204 13.68 2.31 -6.25
N ILE A 205 14.16 1.62 -5.20
CA ILE A 205 13.28 1.21 -4.10
C ILE A 205 13.10 2.40 -3.15
N VAL A 206 11.85 2.85 -3.00
CA VAL A 206 11.47 3.85 -1.99
C VAL A 206 10.83 3.13 -0.81
N ASN A 207 11.25 3.47 0.41
CA ASN A 207 10.87 2.78 1.64
C ASN A 207 10.36 3.78 2.69
N HIS A 208 9.20 3.51 3.25
CA HIS A 208 8.54 4.31 4.30
C HIS A 208 8.39 3.56 5.63
N LEU A 209 9.10 2.46 5.83
CA LEU A 209 9.00 1.62 7.02
C LEU A 209 9.24 2.41 8.32
N GLU A 210 10.16 3.39 8.29
CA GLU A 210 10.44 4.25 9.44
C GLU A 210 9.19 5.02 9.90
N SER A 211 8.45 5.61 8.96
CA SER A 211 7.23 6.37 9.29
C SER A 211 6.13 5.49 9.92
N LEU A 212 6.09 4.21 9.54
CA LEU A 212 5.16 3.23 10.09
C LEU A 212 5.60 2.75 11.48
N ALA A 213 6.90 2.50 11.66
CA ALA A 213 7.47 2.04 12.94
C ALA A 213 7.44 3.11 14.02
N ASN A 214 7.61 4.40 13.66
CA ASN A 214 7.64 5.51 14.61
C ASN A 214 6.32 5.73 15.38
N SER A 215 5.23 5.17 14.91
CA SER A 215 3.93 5.20 15.62
C SER A 215 3.74 4.04 16.60
N ALA A 216 4.63 3.03 16.59
CA ALA A 216 4.52 1.84 17.42
C ALA A 216 5.16 2.05 18.80
N GLU A 217 4.50 1.58 19.85
CA GLU A 217 5.06 1.59 21.22
C GLU A 217 6.20 0.58 21.37
N LYS A 218 6.17 -0.52 20.60
CA LYS A 218 7.15 -1.59 20.64
C LYS A 218 7.41 -2.15 19.26
N VAL A 219 8.67 -2.36 18.92
CA VAL A 219 9.12 -2.89 17.63
C VAL A 219 9.94 -4.15 17.82
N TYR A 220 9.57 -5.22 17.13
CA TYR A 220 10.36 -6.45 17.04
C TYR A 220 11.06 -6.49 15.70
N SER A 221 12.38 -6.67 15.72
CA SER A 221 13.18 -6.86 14.51
C SER A 221 13.52 -8.32 14.32
N ILE A 222 13.08 -8.93 13.24
CA ILE A 222 13.38 -10.30 12.85
C ILE A 222 14.42 -10.25 11.73
N ARG A 223 15.57 -10.89 11.93
CA ARG A 223 16.61 -11.01 10.90
C ARG A 223 16.69 -12.44 10.42
N SER A 224 16.63 -12.60 9.11
CA SER A 224 16.75 -13.90 8.44
C SER A 224 17.53 -13.76 7.14
N VAL A 225 18.09 -14.83 6.64
CA VAL A 225 18.69 -14.87 5.31
C VAL A 225 17.56 -14.87 4.30
N TRP A 226 17.47 -13.81 3.49
CA TRP A 226 16.44 -13.62 2.45
C TRP A 226 14.98 -13.75 2.92
N GLY A 227 14.71 -13.60 4.22
CA GLY A 227 13.35 -13.66 4.77
C GLY A 227 12.79 -15.06 4.96
N VAL A 228 13.58 -16.11 4.76
CA VAL A 228 13.13 -17.49 4.92
C VAL A 228 12.72 -17.76 6.37
N GLY A 229 11.55 -18.41 6.56
CA GLY A 229 10.94 -18.66 7.86
C GLY A 229 10.25 -17.45 8.50
N VAL A 230 10.48 -16.23 7.98
CA VAL A 230 9.84 -15.01 8.52
C VAL A 230 8.36 -14.97 8.17
N HIS A 231 7.99 -15.43 6.98
CA HIS A 231 6.59 -15.45 6.56
C HIS A 231 5.72 -16.27 7.51
N GLU A 232 6.12 -17.51 7.80
CA GLU A 232 5.39 -18.41 8.72
C GLU A 232 5.36 -17.85 10.15
N MET A 233 6.45 -17.20 10.60
CA MET A 233 6.47 -16.53 11.89
C MET A 233 5.45 -15.39 11.95
N LEU A 234 5.46 -14.50 10.96
CA LEU A 234 4.55 -13.36 10.89
C LEU A 234 3.11 -13.83 10.74
N LYS A 235 2.86 -14.83 9.87
CA LYS A 235 1.53 -15.43 9.71
C LYS A 235 1.00 -15.96 11.04
N LYS A 236 1.79 -16.74 11.78
CA LYS A 236 1.37 -17.28 13.08
C LYS A 236 1.02 -16.19 14.08
N VAL A 237 1.83 -15.13 14.18
CA VAL A 237 1.56 -13.99 15.09
C VAL A 237 0.31 -13.23 14.64
N THR A 238 0.15 -13.01 13.34
CA THR A 238 -1.02 -12.33 12.74
C THR A 238 -2.30 -13.10 12.98
N ASP A 239 -2.30 -14.42 12.70
CA ASP A 239 -3.47 -15.28 12.88
C ASP A 239 -3.95 -15.28 14.35
N GLU A 240 -3.03 -15.34 15.29
CA GLU A 240 -3.34 -15.27 16.72
C GLU A 240 -3.89 -13.88 17.12
N ALA A 241 -3.31 -12.80 16.60
CA ALA A 241 -3.81 -11.46 16.86
C ALA A 241 -5.23 -11.26 16.32
N VAL A 242 -5.48 -11.69 15.09
CA VAL A 242 -6.82 -11.66 14.45
C VAL A 242 -7.81 -12.53 15.23
N PHE A 243 -7.41 -13.73 15.65
CA PHE A 243 -8.26 -14.62 16.45
C PHE A 243 -8.67 -13.98 17.77
N ARG A 244 -7.80 -13.22 18.42
CA ARG A 244 -8.09 -12.48 19.65
C ARG A 244 -8.93 -11.21 19.42
N GLY A 245 -9.24 -10.87 18.18
CA GLY A 245 -10.08 -9.72 17.82
C GLY A 245 -9.30 -8.42 17.65
N LEU A 246 -7.96 -8.48 17.55
CA LEU A 246 -7.10 -7.33 17.24
C LEU A 246 -7.11 -7.05 15.74
N ASP A 247 -7.27 -5.79 15.38
CA ASP A 247 -7.11 -5.35 13.99
C ASP A 247 -5.62 -5.31 13.64
N VAL A 248 -5.25 -5.85 12.48
CA VAL A 248 -3.86 -6.02 12.04
C VAL A 248 -3.64 -5.29 10.73
N GLU A 249 -2.52 -4.60 10.61
CA GLU A 249 -2.03 -4.03 9.36
C GLU A 249 -0.81 -4.81 8.86
N LEU A 250 -0.89 -5.33 7.64
CA LEU A 250 0.18 -6.05 6.97
C LEU A 250 0.81 -5.15 5.90
N TYR A 251 2.11 -4.95 6.00
CA TYR A 251 2.89 -4.20 5.03
C TYR A 251 3.83 -5.13 4.28
N TYR A 252 3.54 -5.35 3.01
CA TYR A 252 4.33 -6.25 2.16
C TYR A 252 5.59 -5.57 1.63
N SER A 253 6.64 -6.37 1.41
CA SER A 253 7.81 -5.94 0.68
C SER A 253 7.58 -6.06 -0.83
N CYS A 254 8.11 -5.10 -1.59
CA CYS A 254 8.02 -5.09 -3.05
C CYS A 254 8.77 -6.25 -3.74
N LEU A 255 9.84 -6.76 -3.13
CA LEU A 255 10.69 -7.80 -3.73
C LEU A 255 10.22 -9.23 -3.41
N LEU A 256 9.56 -9.41 -2.24
CA LEU A 256 9.15 -10.72 -1.73
C LEU A 256 7.65 -11.01 -1.98
N TYR A 257 7.01 -10.21 -2.84
CA TYR A 257 5.62 -10.43 -3.16
C TYR A 257 5.48 -11.74 -3.95
N THR A 258 4.83 -12.74 -3.35
CA THR A 258 4.47 -14.01 -3.98
C THR A 258 2.97 -14.04 -4.25
N SER A 259 2.52 -14.81 -5.26
CA SER A 259 1.10 -15.00 -5.58
C SER A 259 0.28 -15.52 -4.38
N ASP A 260 0.91 -16.25 -3.48
CA ASP A 260 0.27 -16.81 -2.28
C ASP A 260 -0.20 -15.75 -1.27
N ALA A 261 0.35 -14.53 -1.36
CA ALA A 261 -0.12 -13.39 -0.56
C ALA A 261 -1.39 -12.72 -1.15
N ALA A 262 -1.78 -13.08 -2.37
CA ALA A 262 -2.95 -12.53 -3.06
C ALA A 262 -4.22 -13.39 -2.87
N ASP A 263 -4.06 -14.68 -2.58
CA ASP A 263 -5.15 -15.66 -2.54
C ASP A 263 -5.71 -15.89 -1.11
N GLU A 264 -5.16 -15.22 -0.09
CA GLU A 264 -5.69 -15.20 1.28
C GLU A 264 -6.41 -13.85 1.58
#